data_ee9d46d3db6a9ebf9f396b62a650f0e2
#
_entry.id   ee9d46d3db6a9ebf9f396b62a650f0e2
#
_cell.length_a   1.000
_cell.length_b   1.000
_cell.length_c   1.000
_cell.angle_alpha   90.00
_cell.angle_beta   90.00
_cell.angle_gamma   90.00
#
_symmetry.space_group_name_H-M   'P 1'
#
loop_
_entity.id
_entity.type
_entity.pdbx_description
1 polymer ?
#
loop_
_entity_poly.entity_id
_entity_poly.type
_entity_poly.pdbx_seq_one_letter_code
_entity_poly.pdbx_strand_id
1 'polypeptide(L)'
;MKTIVIFMKQRKGGKDRNRGLDAMPADVATTMAEVERWLGNPVSLSLLNFVTSDDECGNRLSNAIDAYLGTKKDLCWKCRLAGKIVGYTIHKSSHLFGVDECDIREGLKEAVFRRGLENVLSGIAHYGITRPQMVNAPFLVVWDFTHLCNLKCKHCYQDAQKALPGEFSTYEAKNLIDQLSAAGVVVIAFSGGEPLLRKDFLEVARYAHEHDLYVALASNGTLITPEMAKKLREAGVDYVEVSIDGEDAASHDAMRGISGAFERSVEGIRNCVAAGIYSCIATTVTQENYDQVHGIYELGRDLGVKRMMCFNFIPTGRGMEMASLDISPCQREDLLRFILAKDRDGILPEILSTAPQFARVALMADDNRGVPVGHFHAGNGLEGRTRMLADFIGGCGAGRLYCSIEPEGDVQPCVFMPITVGNVKEKPFLEIWHEAQVLHQLRDRSTLEGHCATCENKLVCGGCRARAWAYFGNLNAPDPGCMNNLAFWNAVCMPSPVFSLPASRQETCGRERTPAGIRIS
;
A
#
# COMPACT_ATOMS: atom_id res chain seq x y z
N MET A 1 3.01 9.57 -1.31
CA MET A 1 1.81 9.15 -0.56
C MET A 1 0.94 10.31 -0.07
N LYS A 2 1.49 11.45 0.35
CA LYS A 2 0.69 12.65 0.66
C LYS A 2 -0.21 13.06 -0.52
N THR A 3 0.25 12.97 -1.75
CA THR A 3 -0.44 13.45 -2.94
C THR A 3 -1.59 12.55 -3.38
N ILE A 4 -1.44 11.23 -3.31
CA ILE A 4 -2.56 10.30 -3.59
C ILE A 4 -3.61 10.35 -2.48
N VAL A 5 -3.20 10.63 -1.23
CA VAL A 5 -4.08 10.81 -0.06
C VAL A 5 -4.64 12.23 0.03
N ILE A 6 -3.91 13.27 -0.45
CA ILE A 6 -4.32 14.69 -0.39
C ILE A 6 -5.46 15.01 -1.36
N PHE A 7 -5.56 14.32 -2.48
CA PHE A 7 -6.72 14.50 -3.38
C PHE A 7 -8.05 14.11 -2.71
N MET A 8 -7.99 13.48 -1.56
CA MET A 8 -9.14 13.06 -0.76
C MET A 8 -9.24 13.75 0.61
N LYS A 9 -8.27 14.60 0.98
CA LYS A 9 -8.35 15.44 2.20
C LYS A 9 -8.57 16.89 1.81
N GLN A 10 -9.82 17.37 1.93
CA GLN A 10 -10.11 18.80 1.91
C GLN A 10 -9.21 19.53 2.93
N ARG A 11 -8.56 20.61 2.49
CA ARG A 11 -7.90 21.55 3.39
C ARG A 11 -8.89 22.03 4.45
N LYS A 12 -8.68 21.65 5.72
CA LYS A 12 -9.28 22.37 6.85
C LYS A 12 -8.66 23.76 6.90
N GLY A 13 -9.37 24.74 6.40
CA GLY A 13 -8.98 26.15 6.52
C GLY A 13 -9.44 27.00 5.34
N GLY A 14 -10.71 27.39 5.31
CA GLY A 14 -11.22 28.37 4.34
C GLY A 14 -12.73 28.51 4.44
N LYS A 15 -13.16 29.60 5.07
CA LYS A 15 -14.48 30.16 5.24
C LYS A 15 -15.58 29.66 4.30
N ASP A 16 -16.73 29.36 4.94
CA ASP A 16 -18.08 29.29 4.37
C ASP A 16 -18.21 30.07 3.05
N ARG A 17 -18.47 29.36 1.98
CA ARG A 17 -19.23 29.87 0.85
C ARG A 17 -20.36 28.91 0.57
N ASN A 18 -21.45 29.12 1.29
CA ASN A 18 -22.78 28.70 0.86
C ASN A 18 -23.02 29.27 -0.54
N ARG A 19 -22.92 28.44 -1.58
CA ARG A 19 -23.61 28.65 -2.85
C ARG A 19 -24.29 27.34 -3.19
N GLY A 20 -25.62 27.42 -3.20
CA GLY A 20 -26.51 26.33 -3.51
C GLY A 20 -26.13 25.64 -4.82
N LEU A 21 -25.99 24.34 -4.72
CA LEU A 21 -26.12 23.40 -5.80
C LEU A 21 -27.21 22.42 -5.34
N ASP A 22 -28.46 22.79 -5.65
CA ASP A 22 -29.57 21.84 -5.76
C ASP A 22 -29.26 20.94 -6.98
N ALA A 23 -28.45 19.91 -6.76
CA ALA A 23 -28.33 18.79 -7.67
C ALA A 23 -28.73 17.53 -6.89
N MET A 24 -29.85 16.93 -7.32
CA MET A 24 -30.37 15.66 -6.81
C MET A 24 -29.24 14.62 -6.70
N PRO A 25 -29.21 13.78 -5.65
CA PRO A 25 -28.26 12.68 -5.55
C PRO A 25 -28.58 11.69 -6.69
N ALA A 26 -27.74 11.65 -7.70
CA ALA A 26 -27.76 10.56 -8.67
C ALA A 26 -27.42 9.27 -7.90
N ASP A 27 -28.28 8.26 -8.02
CA ASP A 27 -28.10 6.94 -7.43
C ASP A 27 -26.70 6.42 -7.76
N VAL A 28 -25.99 5.88 -6.76
CA VAL A 28 -24.62 5.36 -6.86
C VAL A 28 -24.46 4.34 -7.99
N ALA A 29 -25.47 3.51 -8.20
CA ALA A 29 -25.54 2.56 -9.31
C ALA A 29 -25.54 3.26 -10.67
N THR A 30 -26.17 4.42 -10.77
CA THR A 30 -26.26 5.22 -12.00
C THR A 30 -24.90 5.81 -12.37
N THR A 31 -24.12 6.30 -11.40
CA THR A 31 -22.82 6.92 -11.67
C THR A 31 -21.77 5.93 -12.21
N MET A 32 -21.72 4.70 -11.66
CA MET A 32 -20.79 3.67 -12.18
C MET A 32 -21.21 3.13 -13.53
N ALA A 33 -22.52 2.92 -13.72
CA ALA A 33 -23.05 2.54 -15.02
C ALA A 33 -22.76 3.64 -16.07
N GLU A 34 -22.72 4.91 -15.67
CA GLU A 34 -22.31 6.01 -16.55
C GLU A 34 -20.79 5.98 -16.85
N VAL A 35 -19.94 5.74 -15.85
CA VAL A 35 -18.49 5.58 -16.05
C VAL A 35 -18.20 4.37 -16.94
N GLU A 36 -18.80 3.23 -16.66
CA GLU A 36 -18.66 2.03 -17.47
C GLU A 36 -19.17 2.23 -18.90
N ARG A 37 -20.32 2.88 -19.06
CA ARG A 37 -20.88 3.22 -20.37
C ARG A 37 -19.99 4.21 -21.12
N TRP A 38 -19.43 5.18 -20.40
CA TRP A 38 -18.61 6.23 -21.01
C TRP A 38 -17.19 5.75 -21.34
N LEU A 39 -16.50 5.09 -20.41
CA LEU A 39 -15.13 4.58 -20.63
C LEU A 39 -15.09 3.17 -21.24
N GLY A 40 -16.14 2.35 -21.04
CA GLY A 40 -16.17 0.97 -21.50
C GLY A 40 -16.66 0.76 -22.93
N ASN A 41 -17.14 1.83 -23.61
CA ASN A 41 -17.56 1.67 -25.00
C ASN A 41 -16.35 1.64 -25.97
N PRO A 42 -16.46 0.96 -27.12
CA PRO A 42 -15.35 0.77 -28.05
C PRO A 42 -14.71 2.06 -28.54
N VAL A 43 -15.48 3.14 -28.70
CA VAL A 43 -14.97 4.45 -29.16
C VAL A 43 -14.10 5.08 -28.08
N SER A 44 -14.55 5.10 -26.84
CA SER A 44 -13.78 5.65 -25.72
C SER A 44 -12.51 4.83 -25.44
N LEU A 45 -12.57 3.51 -25.53
CA LEU A 45 -11.40 2.64 -25.41
C LEU A 45 -10.39 2.91 -26.57
N SER A 46 -10.89 3.09 -27.79
CA SER A 46 -10.02 3.45 -28.93
C SER A 46 -9.36 4.82 -28.75
N LEU A 47 -10.10 5.80 -28.23
CA LEU A 47 -9.55 7.12 -27.90
C LEU A 47 -8.53 7.03 -26.76
N LEU A 48 -8.82 6.23 -25.74
CA LEU A 48 -7.90 6.03 -24.61
C LEU A 48 -6.62 5.32 -25.07
N ASN A 49 -6.74 4.28 -25.89
CA ASN A 49 -5.58 3.62 -26.53
C ASN A 49 -4.76 4.60 -27.38
N PHE A 50 -5.41 5.48 -28.14
CA PHE A 50 -4.71 6.53 -28.88
C PHE A 50 -3.96 7.48 -27.94
N VAL A 51 -4.56 7.88 -26.82
CA VAL A 51 -3.96 8.82 -25.86
C VAL A 51 -2.80 8.18 -25.08
N THR A 52 -2.90 6.88 -24.75
CA THR A 52 -1.90 6.18 -23.91
C THR A 52 -0.77 5.53 -24.69
N SER A 53 -0.83 5.53 -26.05
CA SER A 53 0.24 4.93 -26.88
C SER A 53 1.45 5.85 -26.97
N ASP A 54 2.63 5.25 -27.08
CA ASP A 54 3.88 5.94 -27.37
C ASP A 54 4.01 6.24 -28.87
N ASP A 55 4.75 7.28 -29.21
CA ASP A 55 5.12 7.64 -30.57
C ASP A 55 6.52 8.28 -30.63
N GLU A 56 6.87 8.85 -31.79
CA GLU A 56 8.16 9.52 -32.00
C GLU A 56 8.42 10.69 -31.01
N CYS A 57 7.35 11.21 -30.39
CA CYS A 57 7.43 12.25 -29.36
C CYS A 57 7.57 11.68 -27.93
N GLY A 58 7.66 10.35 -27.79
CA GLY A 58 7.64 9.63 -26.53
C GLY A 58 6.22 9.35 -26.02
N ASN A 59 6.03 9.31 -24.70
CA ASN A 59 4.73 9.01 -24.08
C ASN A 59 3.70 10.09 -24.41
N ARG A 60 2.68 9.71 -25.20
CA ARG A 60 1.66 10.67 -25.68
C ARG A 60 0.76 11.17 -24.56
N LEU A 61 0.43 10.34 -23.57
CA LEU A 61 -0.39 10.74 -22.42
C LEU A 61 0.32 11.80 -21.60
N SER A 62 1.62 11.62 -21.34
CA SER A 62 2.44 12.60 -20.64
C SER A 62 2.48 13.93 -21.39
N ASN A 63 2.73 13.90 -22.71
CA ASN A 63 2.67 15.09 -23.56
C ASN A 63 1.27 15.72 -23.63
N ALA A 64 0.21 14.92 -23.57
CA ALA A 64 -1.17 15.40 -23.54
C ALA A 64 -1.51 16.14 -22.23
N ILE A 65 -1.00 15.65 -21.10
CA ILE A 65 -1.10 16.32 -19.80
C ILE A 65 -0.32 17.64 -19.84
N ASP A 66 0.89 17.68 -20.42
CA ASP A 66 1.65 18.91 -20.62
C ASP A 66 0.91 19.92 -21.49
N ALA A 67 0.26 19.45 -22.56
CA ALA A 67 -0.60 20.30 -23.40
C ALA A 67 -1.78 20.89 -22.63
N TYR A 68 -2.43 20.08 -21.80
CA TYR A 68 -3.55 20.51 -20.94
C TYR A 68 -3.12 21.53 -19.89
N LEU A 69 -1.95 21.30 -19.26
CA LEU A 69 -1.37 22.23 -18.29
C LEU A 69 -0.80 23.50 -18.93
N GLY A 70 -0.46 23.46 -20.23
CA GLY A 70 0.22 24.54 -20.94
C GLY A 70 1.71 24.65 -20.61
N THR A 71 2.31 23.59 -20.09
CA THR A 71 3.73 23.54 -19.68
C THR A 71 4.67 23.32 -20.86
N LYS A 72 4.21 22.67 -21.94
CA LYS A 72 4.99 22.37 -23.14
C LYS A 72 4.29 22.94 -24.39
N LYS A 73 5.00 23.74 -25.18
CA LYS A 73 4.44 24.41 -26.35
C LYS A 73 4.72 23.69 -27.67
N ASP A 74 5.92 23.10 -27.81
CA ASP A 74 6.36 22.42 -29.03
C ASP A 74 5.91 20.93 -29.00
N LEU A 75 4.63 20.74 -29.30
CA LEU A 75 4.01 19.42 -29.37
C LEU A 75 3.53 19.12 -30.78
N CYS A 76 3.70 17.86 -31.21
CA CYS A 76 3.16 17.39 -32.48
C CYS A 76 1.62 17.48 -32.49
N TRP A 77 1.00 17.40 -33.67
CA TRP A 77 -0.45 17.49 -33.78
C TRP A 77 -1.20 16.39 -33.04
N LYS A 78 -0.62 15.15 -32.95
CA LYS A 78 -1.20 14.02 -32.21
C LYS A 78 -1.24 14.30 -30.72
N CYS A 79 -0.13 14.80 -30.14
CA CYS A 79 -0.06 15.16 -28.72
C CYS A 79 -1.00 16.33 -28.39
N ARG A 80 -1.15 17.32 -29.28
CA ARG A 80 -2.12 18.42 -29.10
C ARG A 80 -3.57 17.92 -29.13
N LEU A 81 -3.89 16.98 -30.04
CA LEU A 81 -5.21 16.35 -30.09
C LEU A 81 -5.48 15.54 -28.80
N ALA A 82 -4.51 14.73 -28.37
CA ALA A 82 -4.60 13.99 -27.12
C ALA A 82 -4.80 14.91 -25.92
N GLY A 83 -4.13 16.07 -25.88
CA GLY A 83 -4.33 17.08 -24.83
C GLY A 83 -5.76 17.63 -24.76
N LYS A 84 -6.44 17.82 -25.91
CA LYS A 84 -7.85 18.20 -25.94
C LYS A 84 -8.75 17.08 -25.40
N ILE A 85 -8.45 15.82 -25.73
CA ILE A 85 -9.19 14.66 -25.24
C ILE A 85 -9.03 14.55 -23.71
N VAL A 86 -7.81 14.66 -23.20
CA VAL A 86 -7.50 14.64 -21.75
C VAL A 86 -8.23 15.78 -21.05
N GLY A 87 -8.15 17.01 -21.56
CA GLY A 87 -8.86 18.17 -20.98
C GLY A 87 -10.37 17.97 -20.92
N TYR A 88 -10.98 17.46 -21.99
CA TYR A 88 -12.42 17.14 -22.02
C TYR A 88 -12.77 16.05 -20.99
N THR A 89 -11.93 15.01 -20.90
CA THR A 89 -12.09 13.90 -19.97
C THR A 89 -12.02 14.38 -18.52
N ILE A 90 -11.03 15.21 -18.20
CA ILE A 90 -10.86 15.80 -16.85
C ILE A 90 -12.08 16.67 -16.51
N HIS A 91 -12.48 17.55 -17.41
CA HIS A 91 -13.64 18.41 -17.22
C HIS A 91 -14.91 17.61 -16.95
N LYS A 92 -15.18 16.57 -17.75
CA LYS A 92 -16.36 15.71 -17.56
C LYS A 92 -16.28 14.89 -16.26
N SER A 93 -15.10 14.36 -15.94
CA SER A 93 -14.88 13.60 -14.71
C SER A 93 -14.99 14.47 -13.46
N SER A 94 -14.50 15.71 -13.48
CA SER A 94 -14.61 16.65 -12.36
C SER A 94 -16.08 16.88 -11.98
N HIS A 95 -16.93 17.11 -12.97
CA HIS A 95 -18.37 17.24 -12.75
C HIS A 95 -19.03 15.94 -12.25
N LEU A 96 -18.65 14.78 -12.81
CA LEU A 96 -19.22 13.49 -12.45
C LEU A 96 -18.87 13.08 -11.01
N PHE A 97 -17.64 13.35 -10.60
CA PHE A 97 -17.13 12.98 -9.27
C PHE A 97 -17.21 14.12 -8.24
N GLY A 98 -17.65 15.32 -8.63
CA GLY A 98 -17.74 16.48 -7.75
C GLY A 98 -16.37 16.96 -7.24
N VAL A 99 -15.33 16.80 -8.05
CA VAL A 99 -13.95 17.25 -7.75
C VAL A 99 -13.70 18.56 -8.50
N ASP A 100 -13.06 19.53 -7.85
CA ASP A 100 -12.70 20.79 -8.52
C ASP A 100 -11.62 20.54 -9.59
N GLU A 101 -11.86 21.02 -10.80
CA GLU A 101 -10.90 20.92 -11.91
C GLU A 101 -9.56 21.62 -11.58
N CYS A 102 -9.61 22.70 -10.78
CA CYS A 102 -8.39 23.37 -10.31
C CYS A 102 -7.55 22.45 -9.43
N ASP A 103 -8.17 21.66 -8.57
CA ASP A 103 -7.46 20.72 -7.71
C ASP A 103 -6.80 19.60 -8.53
N ILE A 104 -7.49 19.10 -9.56
CA ILE A 104 -6.92 18.12 -10.50
C ILE A 104 -5.72 18.72 -11.22
N ARG A 105 -5.85 19.96 -11.69
CA ARG A 105 -4.81 20.68 -12.42
C ARG A 105 -3.57 20.92 -11.56
N GLU A 106 -3.74 21.30 -10.30
CA GLU A 106 -2.62 21.43 -9.35
C GLU A 106 -1.98 20.08 -9.04
N GLY A 107 -2.79 19.03 -8.84
CA GLY A 107 -2.28 17.67 -8.63
C GLY A 107 -1.44 17.16 -9.80
N LEU A 108 -1.83 17.44 -11.04
CA LEU A 108 -1.10 17.04 -12.25
C LEU A 108 0.29 17.70 -12.41
N LYS A 109 0.58 18.75 -11.64
CA LYS A 109 1.92 19.34 -11.57
C LYS A 109 2.88 18.52 -10.70
N GLU A 110 2.33 17.68 -9.83
CA GLU A 110 3.13 16.80 -8.97
C GLU A 110 3.38 15.46 -9.67
N ALA A 111 4.65 15.06 -9.79
CA ALA A 111 5.08 13.85 -10.50
C ALA A 111 4.34 12.59 -10.04
N VAL A 112 4.20 12.39 -8.73
CA VAL A 112 3.54 11.22 -8.14
C VAL A 112 2.08 11.10 -8.54
N PHE A 113 1.33 12.21 -8.50
CA PHE A 113 -0.08 12.23 -8.91
C PHE A 113 -0.23 11.98 -10.40
N ARG A 114 0.59 12.66 -11.22
CA ARG A 114 0.61 12.52 -12.66
C ARG A 114 0.88 11.07 -13.07
N ARG A 115 1.96 10.45 -12.54
CA ARG A 115 2.31 9.06 -12.80
C ARG A 115 1.20 8.09 -12.37
N GLY A 116 0.57 8.34 -11.22
CA GLY A 116 -0.55 7.55 -10.74
C GLY A 116 -1.74 7.58 -11.70
N LEU A 117 -2.10 8.76 -12.21
CA LEU A 117 -3.18 8.91 -13.19
C LEU A 117 -2.82 8.25 -14.53
N GLU A 118 -1.59 8.46 -15.02
CA GLU A 118 -1.09 7.82 -16.24
C GLU A 118 -1.17 6.30 -16.14
N ASN A 119 -0.76 5.72 -15.01
CA ASN A 119 -0.81 4.28 -14.75
C ASN A 119 -2.23 3.72 -14.76
N VAL A 120 -3.19 4.41 -14.11
CA VAL A 120 -4.61 4.00 -14.12
C VAL A 120 -5.20 4.08 -15.53
N LEU A 121 -4.97 5.17 -16.26
CA LEU A 121 -5.51 5.35 -17.61
C LEU A 121 -4.93 4.34 -18.60
N SER A 122 -3.63 4.07 -18.52
CA SER A 122 -2.97 3.02 -19.31
C SER A 122 -3.49 1.62 -18.94
N GLY A 123 -3.76 1.38 -17.65
CA GLY A 123 -4.40 0.14 -17.19
C GLY A 123 -5.81 -0.04 -17.75
N ILE A 124 -6.62 1.02 -17.76
CA ILE A 124 -7.96 0.99 -18.37
C ILE A 124 -7.88 0.78 -19.90
N ALA A 125 -6.91 1.40 -20.57
CA ALA A 125 -6.69 1.20 -21.99
C ALA A 125 -6.34 -0.26 -22.31
N HIS A 126 -5.51 -0.90 -21.48
CA HIS A 126 -5.03 -2.27 -21.70
C HIS A 126 -6.06 -3.34 -21.29
N TYR A 127 -6.67 -3.19 -20.10
CA TYR A 127 -7.54 -4.22 -19.49
C TYR A 127 -9.03 -3.90 -19.58
N GLY A 128 -9.40 -2.69 -20.03
CA GLY A 128 -10.75 -2.17 -19.85
C GLY A 128 -11.04 -1.80 -18.40
N ILE A 129 -12.32 -1.53 -18.10
CA ILE A 129 -12.77 -1.31 -16.73
C ILE A 129 -12.97 -2.65 -16.05
N THR A 130 -12.25 -2.87 -14.97
CA THR A 130 -12.31 -4.09 -14.15
C THR A 130 -12.66 -3.78 -12.69
N ARG A 131 -13.15 -4.75 -11.94
CA ARG A 131 -13.45 -4.63 -10.51
C ARG A 131 -12.83 -5.77 -9.71
N PRO A 132 -11.79 -5.50 -8.89
CA PRO A 132 -11.06 -4.24 -8.73
C PRO A 132 -10.31 -3.84 -10.01
N GLN A 133 -10.02 -2.54 -10.15
CA GLN A 133 -9.35 -2.03 -11.35
C GLN A 133 -7.93 -2.57 -11.47
N MET A 134 -7.59 -3.03 -12.65
CA MET A 134 -6.25 -3.43 -13.04
C MET A 134 -5.47 -2.22 -13.56
N VAL A 135 -4.25 -2.08 -13.09
CA VAL A 135 -3.33 -0.99 -13.44
C VAL A 135 -2.24 -1.49 -14.38
N ASN A 136 -1.65 -0.58 -15.15
CA ASN A 136 -0.63 -0.93 -16.14
C ASN A 136 0.65 -1.49 -15.49
N ALA A 137 1.07 -0.89 -14.38
CA ALA A 137 2.19 -1.32 -13.55
C ALA A 137 1.82 -1.21 -12.07
N PRO A 138 2.51 -1.86 -11.12
CA PRO A 138 2.23 -1.67 -9.70
C PRO A 138 2.42 -0.20 -9.31
N PHE A 139 1.55 0.32 -8.43
CA PHE A 139 1.75 1.64 -7.83
C PHE A 139 2.98 1.66 -6.92
N LEU A 140 3.19 0.56 -6.21
CA LEU A 140 4.26 0.40 -5.23
C LEU A 140 5.07 -0.85 -5.57
N VAL A 141 6.37 -0.69 -5.69
CA VAL A 141 7.34 -1.79 -5.67
C VAL A 141 8.09 -1.73 -4.34
N VAL A 142 8.00 -2.80 -3.55
CA VAL A 142 8.86 -2.99 -2.39
C VAL A 142 10.10 -3.74 -2.88
N TRP A 143 11.24 -3.10 -2.78
CA TRP A 143 12.50 -3.70 -3.17
C TRP A 143 13.28 -4.12 -1.94
N ASP A 144 13.41 -5.43 -1.73
CA ASP A 144 14.26 -5.99 -0.72
C ASP A 144 15.72 -5.81 -1.18
N PHE A 145 16.28 -4.65 -0.83
CA PHE A 145 17.50 -4.09 -1.40
C PHE A 145 18.76 -4.90 -1.08
N THR A 146 18.74 -5.60 0.05
CA THR A 146 19.80 -6.49 0.52
C THR A 146 19.28 -7.46 1.57
N HIS A 147 19.86 -8.63 1.67
CA HIS A 147 19.67 -9.55 2.81
C HIS A 147 20.58 -9.23 4.01
N LEU A 148 21.51 -8.27 3.87
CA LEU A 148 22.35 -7.86 4.99
C LEU A 148 21.51 -7.12 6.04
N CYS A 149 21.59 -7.55 7.29
CA CYS A 149 20.90 -6.91 8.41
C CYS A 149 21.74 -6.93 9.68
N ASN A 150 21.63 -5.86 10.47
CA ASN A 150 22.28 -5.73 11.78
C ASN A 150 21.38 -6.15 12.96
N LEU A 151 20.13 -6.56 12.69
CA LEU A 151 19.20 -7.12 13.69
C LEU A 151 18.91 -8.61 13.44
N LYS A 152 18.24 -9.26 14.41
CA LYS A 152 17.87 -10.69 14.38
C LYS A 152 16.41 -10.89 14.76
N CYS A 153 15.52 -10.13 14.11
CA CYS A 153 14.08 -10.13 14.43
C CYS A 153 13.47 -11.52 14.33
N LYS A 154 12.70 -11.91 15.33
CA LYS A 154 12.01 -13.22 15.36
C LYS A 154 11.01 -13.38 14.23
N HIS A 155 10.29 -12.29 13.86
CA HIS A 155 9.25 -12.26 12.84
C HIS A 155 9.75 -11.86 11.45
N CYS A 156 11.07 -11.92 11.19
CA CYS A 156 11.64 -11.49 9.92
C CYS A 156 11.10 -12.31 8.75
N TYR A 157 10.42 -11.65 7.82
CA TYR A 157 9.82 -12.29 6.65
C TYR A 157 10.87 -12.70 5.61
N GLN A 158 12.04 -12.05 5.62
CA GLN A 158 13.16 -12.30 4.71
C GLN A 158 14.20 -13.30 5.27
N ASP A 159 14.14 -13.62 6.57
CA ASP A 159 15.24 -14.32 7.25
C ASP A 159 16.61 -13.67 7.04
N ALA A 160 16.62 -12.34 6.93
CA ALA A 160 17.80 -11.56 6.58
C ALA A 160 18.88 -11.60 7.67
N GLN A 161 20.13 -11.81 7.26
CA GLN A 161 21.31 -11.81 8.13
C GLN A 161 22.57 -11.34 7.39
N LYS A 162 22.86 -11.87 6.21
CA LYS A 162 24.07 -11.63 5.40
C LYS A 162 23.66 -11.33 3.96
N ALA A 163 24.43 -10.51 3.29
CA ALA A 163 24.27 -10.29 1.86
C ALA A 163 24.35 -11.62 1.11
N LEU A 164 23.48 -11.80 0.13
CA LEU A 164 23.44 -12.99 -0.71
C LEU A 164 24.37 -12.82 -1.93
N PRO A 165 24.93 -13.92 -2.45
CA PRO A 165 25.57 -13.89 -3.76
C PRO A 165 24.53 -13.50 -4.82
N GLY A 166 24.88 -12.58 -5.71
CA GLY A 166 23.98 -12.17 -6.79
C GLY A 166 23.08 -10.99 -6.48
N GLU A 167 23.17 -10.35 -5.31
CA GLU A 167 22.53 -9.06 -5.07
C GLU A 167 22.94 -8.05 -6.15
N PHE A 168 22.05 -7.09 -6.45
CA PHE A 168 22.31 -6.07 -7.47
C PHE A 168 23.56 -5.27 -7.19
N SER A 169 24.42 -5.11 -8.20
CA SER A 169 25.42 -4.04 -8.24
C SER A 169 24.73 -2.69 -8.37
N THR A 170 25.45 -1.59 -8.10
CA THR A 170 24.92 -0.22 -8.27
C THR A 170 24.44 0.04 -9.71
N TYR A 171 25.14 -0.52 -10.70
CA TYR A 171 24.76 -0.38 -12.12
C TYR A 171 23.44 -1.12 -12.42
N GLU A 172 23.31 -2.37 -11.99
CA GLU A 172 22.09 -3.14 -12.16
C GLU A 172 20.92 -2.52 -11.39
N ALA A 173 21.19 -1.96 -10.19
CA ALA A 173 20.21 -1.23 -9.39
C ALA A 173 19.64 -0.02 -10.15
N LYS A 174 20.47 0.78 -10.81
CA LYS A 174 20.03 1.89 -11.65
C LYS A 174 19.24 1.41 -12.86
N ASN A 175 19.66 0.34 -13.51
CA ASN A 175 18.96 -0.28 -14.63
C ASN A 175 17.54 -0.77 -14.22
N LEU A 176 17.40 -1.32 -13.01
CA LEU A 176 16.08 -1.66 -12.47
C LEU A 176 15.22 -0.42 -12.28
N ILE A 177 15.77 0.66 -11.73
CA ILE A 177 15.04 1.94 -11.58
C ILE A 177 14.56 2.46 -12.92
N ASP A 178 15.38 2.40 -13.98
CA ASP A 178 15.00 2.78 -15.34
C ASP A 178 13.80 1.96 -15.83
N GLN A 179 13.83 0.63 -15.63
CA GLN A 179 12.71 -0.25 -16.00
C GLN A 179 11.43 0.09 -15.22
N LEU A 180 11.52 0.31 -13.89
CA LEU A 180 10.38 0.63 -13.04
C LEU A 180 9.79 2.01 -13.40
N SER A 181 10.65 2.99 -13.64
CA SER A 181 10.24 4.33 -14.07
C SER A 181 9.55 4.28 -15.43
N ALA A 182 10.12 3.60 -16.42
CA ALA A 182 9.53 3.43 -17.75
C ALA A 182 8.20 2.66 -17.71
N ALA A 183 8.06 1.68 -16.81
CA ALA A 183 6.80 0.95 -16.61
C ALA A 183 5.66 1.80 -16.02
N GLY A 184 5.96 2.95 -15.43
CA GLY A 184 4.98 3.82 -14.77
C GLY A 184 4.77 3.51 -13.29
N VAL A 185 5.70 2.81 -12.63
CA VAL A 185 5.70 2.63 -11.17
C VAL A 185 5.74 4.01 -10.49
N VAL A 186 4.98 4.18 -9.42
CA VAL A 186 4.83 5.48 -8.74
C VAL A 186 5.73 5.57 -7.52
N VAL A 187 5.79 4.50 -6.73
CA VAL A 187 6.51 4.44 -5.45
C VAL A 187 7.50 3.29 -5.48
N ILE A 188 8.73 3.56 -5.08
CA ILE A 188 9.71 2.53 -4.73
C ILE A 188 9.95 2.59 -3.23
N ALA A 189 9.81 1.44 -2.54
CA ALA A 189 10.11 1.31 -1.12
C ALA A 189 11.32 0.38 -0.94
N PHE A 190 12.44 0.95 -0.56
CA PHE A 190 13.63 0.19 -0.19
C PHE A 190 13.41 -0.49 1.15
N SER A 191 13.55 -1.81 1.18
CA SER A 191 13.33 -2.71 2.31
C SER A 191 14.36 -3.83 2.31
N GLY A 192 14.01 -5.00 2.86
CA GLY A 192 14.83 -6.22 2.88
C GLY A 192 15.41 -6.49 4.26
N GLY A 193 16.73 -6.63 4.36
CA GLY A 193 17.45 -6.61 5.63
C GLY A 193 17.47 -5.19 6.20
N GLU A 194 18.62 -4.52 6.15
CA GLU A 194 18.71 -3.10 6.48
C GLU A 194 19.34 -2.35 5.30
N PRO A 195 18.55 -1.57 4.54
CA PRO A 195 19.05 -0.89 3.34
C PRO A 195 20.25 0.03 3.59
N LEU A 196 20.29 0.67 4.77
CA LEU A 196 21.37 1.61 5.15
C LEU A 196 22.74 0.94 5.38
N LEU A 197 22.81 -0.39 5.38
CA LEU A 197 24.07 -1.12 5.42
C LEU A 197 24.75 -1.19 4.04
N ARG A 198 24.00 -0.99 2.96
CA ARG A 198 24.59 -0.90 1.61
C ARG A 198 25.20 0.48 1.39
N LYS A 199 26.45 0.52 0.97
CA LYS A 199 27.21 1.76 0.79
C LYS A 199 26.66 2.65 -0.33
N ASP A 200 26.02 2.05 -1.32
CA ASP A 200 25.47 2.71 -2.50
C ASP A 200 23.99 3.15 -2.32
N PHE A 201 23.37 2.89 -1.15
CA PHE A 201 21.97 3.20 -0.92
C PHE A 201 21.60 4.65 -1.27
N LEU A 202 22.38 5.63 -0.77
CA LEU A 202 22.09 7.06 -1.00
C LEU A 202 22.23 7.46 -2.49
N GLU A 203 23.14 6.81 -3.22
CA GLU A 203 23.30 7.02 -4.66
C GLU A 203 22.10 6.47 -5.42
N VAL A 204 21.68 5.24 -5.10
CA VAL A 204 20.54 4.58 -5.75
C VAL A 204 19.23 5.26 -5.41
N ALA A 205 19.03 5.69 -4.16
CA ALA A 205 17.84 6.44 -3.74
C ALA A 205 17.72 7.79 -4.48
N ARG A 206 18.83 8.53 -4.62
CA ARG A 206 18.87 9.77 -5.38
C ARG A 206 18.53 9.52 -6.86
N TYR A 207 19.08 8.47 -7.44
CA TYR A 207 18.80 8.11 -8.83
C TYR A 207 17.30 7.81 -9.04
N ALA A 208 16.66 7.10 -8.09
CA ALA A 208 15.22 6.86 -8.13
C ALA A 208 14.40 8.16 -8.04
N HIS A 209 14.80 9.07 -7.15
CA HIS A 209 14.16 10.39 -7.02
C HIS A 209 14.30 11.24 -8.29
N GLU A 210 15.48 11.25 -8.91
CA GLU A 210 15.75 11.95 -10.17
C GLU A 210 14.95 11.38 -11.36
N HIS A 211 14.42 10.15 -11.23
CA HIS A 211 13.51 9.49 -12.20
C HIS A 211 12.04 9.61 -11.81
N ASP A 212 11.68 10.64 -11.03
CA ASP A 212 10.31 10.96 -10.61
C ASP A 212 9.59 9.84 -9.82
N LEU A 213 10.34 8.92 -9.20
CA LEU A 213 9.78 7.95 -8.27
C LEU A 213 9.65 8.57 -6.87
N TYR A 214 8.55 8.32 -6.20
CA TYR A 214 8.43 8.59 -4.76
C TYR A 214 9.27 7.57 -4.00
N VAL A 215 10.27 8.04 -3.26
CA VAL A 215 11.25 7.19 -2.58
C VAL A 215 10.85 6.98 -1.13
N ALA A 216 10.55 5.74 -0.77
CA ALA A 216 10.28 5.32 0.60
C ALA A 216 11.42 4.42 1.11
N LEU A 217 11.71 4.53 2.40
CA LEU A 217 12.68 3.69 3.11
C LEU A 217 11.98 2.99 4.27
N ALA A 218 11.99 1.67 4.30
CA ALA A 218 11.67 0.85 5.45
C ALA A 218 12.98 0.43 6.13
N SER A 219 13.18 0.87 7.37
CA SER A 219 14.42 0.69 8.12
C SER A 219 14.12 0.28 9.56
N ASN A 220 15.06 -0.41 10.19
CA ASN A 220 15.03 -0.61 11.63
C ASN A 220 15.39 0.66 12.42
N GLY A 221 15.84 1.72 11.74
CA GLY A 221 16.12 3.03 12.32
C GLY A 221 17.43 3.15 13.07
N THR A 222 18.10 2.04 13.41
CA THR A 222 19.27 2.02 14.32
C THR A 222 20.51 2.71 13.76
N LEU A 223 20.54 2.99 12.47
CA LEU A 223 21.65 3.65 11.76
C LEU A 223 21.33 5.09 11.35
N ILE A 224 20.17 5.60 11.71
CA ILE A 224 19.73 6.95 11.31
C ILE A 224 20.23 7.97 12.33
N THR A 225 21.51 8.36 12.21
CA THR A 225 22.08 9.50 12.92
C THR A 225 21.54 10.82 12.36
N PRO A 226 21.75 11.99 13.03
CA PRO A 226 21.40 13.29 12.47
C PRO A 226 21.99 13.54 11.08
N GLU A 227 23.24 13.15 10.86
CA GLU A 227 23.92 13.27 9.57
C GLU A 227 23.32 12.34 8.51
N MET A 228 22.92 11.12 8.89
CA MET A 228 22.25 10.19 7.98
C MET A 228 20.87 10.72 7.60
N ALA A 229 20.08 11.21 8.55
CA ALA A 229 18.77 11.80 8.26
C ALA A 229 18.87 12.99 7.29
N LYS A 230 19.88 13.85 7.45
CA LYS A 230 20.16 14.93 6.49
C LYS A 230 20.50 14.37 5.10
N LYS A 231 21.37 13.37 5.00
CA LYS A 231 21.75 12.74 3.72
C LYS A 231 20.56 12.06 3.05
N LEU A 232 19.66 11.40 3.82
CA LEU A 232 18.44 10.81 3.31
C LEU A 232 17.55 11.85 2.63
N ARG A 233 17.34 12.99 3.31
CA ARG A 233 16.58 14.10 2.74
C ARG A 233 17.22 14.67 1.47
N GLU A 234 18.54 14.87 1.48
CA GLU A 234 19.31 15.37 0.33
C GLU A 234 19.33 14.38 -0.84
N ALA A 235 19.17 13.09 -0.56
CA ALA A 235 19.02 12.04 -1.57
C ALA A 235 17.58 11.90 -2.11
N GLY A 236 16.64 12.75 -1.65
CA GLY A 236 15.26 12.73 -2.12
C GLY A 236 14.40 11.62 -1.51
N VAL A 237 14.79 11.08 -0.32
CA VAL A 237 13.92 10.16 0.42
C VAL A 237 12.73 10.93 0.99
N ASP A 238 11.54 10.62 0.47
CA ASP A 238 10.29 11.31 0.80
C ASP A 238 9.65 10.79 2.09
N TYR A 239 9.82 9.50 2.37
CA TYR A 239 9.13 8.78 3.44
C TYR A 239 10.07 7.79 4.11
N VAL A 240 10.12 7.81 5.43
CA VAL A 240 10.86 6.84 6.22
C VAL A 240 9.92 6.14 7.19
N GLU A 241 9.88 4.83 7.11
CA GLU A 241 9.13 3.95 7.98
C GLU A 241 10.11 3.22 8.91
N VAL A 242 10.04 3.53 10.20
CA VAL A 242 10.89 2.92 11.21
C VAL A 242 10.11 1.86 11.98
N SER A 243 10.70 0.70 12.07
CA SER A 243 10.09 -0.44 12.75
C SER A 243 10.16 -0.31 14.28
N ILE A 244 9.00 -0.29 14.95
CA ILE A 244 8.84 -0.32 16.40
C ILE A 244 7.80 -1.37 16.77
N ASP A 245 8.18 -2.42 17.49
CA ASP A 245 7.30 -3.54 17.86
C ASP A 245 7.03 -3.66 19.36
N GLY A 246 7.40 -2.69 20.15
CA GLY A 246 7.11 -2.61 21.58
C GLY A 246 6.99 -1.17 22.03
N GLU A 247 6.23 -0.91 23.08
CA GLU A 247 6.11 0.42 23.69
C GLU A 247 7.32 0.78 24.55
N ASP A 248 8.16 -0.22 24.88
CA ASP A 248 9.39 -0.09 25.66
C ASP A 248 10.56 -0.91 25.09
N ALA A 249 11.74 -0.72 25.68
CA ALA A 249 12.96 -1.40 25.27
C ALA A 249 12.88 -2.92 25.49
N ALA A 250 12.23 -3.39 26.55
CA ALA A 250 12.20 -4.80 26.89
C ALA A 250 11.42 -5.60 25.86
N SER A 251 10.24 -5.14 25.47
CA SER A 251 9.38 -5.78 24.49
C SER A 251 9.93 -5.64 23.06
N HIS A 252 10.40 -4.45 22.69
CA HIS A 252 10.95 -4.21 21.35
C HIS A 252 12.23 -5.03 21.12
N ASP A 253 13.19 -4.96 22.03
CA ASP A 253 14.48 -5.65 21.88
C ASP A 253 14.31 -7.18 21.88
N ALA A 254 13.35 -7.71 22.68
CA ALA A 254 13.02 -9.12 22.68
C ALA A 254 12.49 -9.60 21.30
N MET A 255 11.71 -8.77 20.60
CA MET A 255 11.19 -9.06 19.26
C MET A 255 12.26 -8.88 18.18
N ARG A 256 13.10 -7.84 18.30
CA ARG A 256 14.16 -7.50 17.34
C ARG A 256 15.47 -8.28 17.53
N GLY A 257 15.61 -8.96 18.66
CA GLY A 257 16.71 -9.89 18.96
C GLY A 257 18.06 -9.23 19.27
N ILE A 258 18.09 -7.92 19.51
CA ILE A 258 19.30 -7.15 19.84
C ILE A 258 19.00 -6.10 20.90
N SER A 259 19.71 -6.15 22.02
CA SER A 259 19.61 -5.16 23.09
C SER A 259 20.02 -3.76 22.62
N GLY A 260 19.29 -2.74 23.10
CA GLY A 260 19.50 -1.32 22.73
C GLY A 260 19.02 -0.98 21.31
N ALA A 261 18.22 -1.86 20.67
CA ALA A 261 17.62 -1.55 19.38
C ALA A 261 16.54 -0.46 19.53
N PHE A 262 15.73 -0.54 20.60
CA PHE A 262 14.65 0.40 20.86
C PHE A 262 15.15 1.86 20.92
N GLU A 263 16.13 2.13 21.79
CA GLU A 263 16.66 3.49 21.96
C GLU A 263 17.21 4.05 20.66
N ARG A 264 17.96 3.21 19.90
CA ARG A 264 18.52 3.64 18.60
C ARG A 264 17.44 3.88 17.56
N SER A 265 16.40 3.04 17.50
CA SER A 265 15.29 3.20 16.56
C SER A 265 14.46 4.45 16.88
N VAL A 266 14.17 4.68 18.16
CA VAL A 266 13.47 5.90 18.62
C VAL A 266 14.30 7.16 18.31
N GLU A 267 15.60 7.14 18.54
CA GLU A 267 16.49 8.24 18.16
C GLU A 267 16.52 8.45 16.64
N GLY A 268 16.54 7.37 15.86
CA GLY A 268 16.42 7.43 14.40
C GLY A 268 15.13 8.11 13.93
N ILE A 269 14.00 7.85 14.60
CA ILE A 269 12.73 8.54 14.32
C ILE A 269 12.86 10.04 14.63
N ARG A 270 13.40 10.42 15.80
CA ARG A 270 13.61 11.84 16.17
C ARG A 270 14.44 12.56 15.11
N ASN A 271 15.50 11.92 14.64
CA ASN A 271 16.37 12.48 13.60
C ASN A 271 15.65 12.67 12.26
N CYS A 272 14.80 11.71 11.84
CA CYS A 272 13.96 11.85 10.65
C CYS A 272 12.96 13.01 10.79
N VAL A 273 12.27 13.11 11.94
CA VAL A 273 11.32 14.18 12.21
C VAL A 273 12.01 15.54 12.22
N ALA A 274 13.18 15.65 12.87
CA ALA A 274 13.98 16.87 12.91
C ALA A 274 14.49 17.29 11.51
N ALA A 275 14.83 16.33 10.65
CA ALA A 275 15.20 16.58 9.26
C ALA A 275 13.99 16.95 8.37
N GLY A 276 12.76 16.89 8.88
CA GLY A 276 11.54 17.20 8.14
C GLY A 276 11.15 16.12 7.12
N ILE A 277 11.62 14.87 7.28
CA ILE A 277 11.19 13.72 6.47
C ILE A 277 9.82 13.25 6.98
N TYR A 278 8.95 12.81 6.06
CA TYR A 278 7.68 12.22 6.45
C TYR A 278 7.94 10.89 7.17
N SER A 279 7.78 10.87 8.48
CA SER A 279 8.15 9.74 9.33
C SER A 279 6.94 8.92 9.74
N CYS A 280 7.11 7.61 9.75
CA CYS A 280 6.12 6.62 10.12
C CYS A 280 6.70 5.61 11.11
N ILE A 281 5.89 5.14 12.05
CA ILE A 281 6.16 3.93 12.83
C ILE A 281 5.49 2.75 12.14
N ALA A 282 6.23 1.66 11.96
CA ALA A 282 5.73 0.38 11.49
C ALA A 282 5.75 -0.64 12.62
N THR A 283 4.62 -1.27 12.91
CA THR A 283 4.49 -2.27 13.97
C THR A 283 3.90 -3.55 13.40
N THR A 284 4.60 -4.66 13.50
CA THR A 284 4.05 -5.99 13.21
C THR A 284 3.32 -6.51 14.43
N VAL A 285 1.99 -6.62 14.34
CA VAL A 285 1.17 -6.99 15.50
C VAL A 285 1.06 -8.49 15.64
N THR A 286 1.47 -8.99 16.81
CA THR A 286 1.43 -10.39 17.24
C THR A 286 0.80 -10.48 18.64
N GLN A 287 0.64 -11.69 19.19
CA GLN A 287 0.20 -11.89 20.56
C GLN A 287 1.14 -11.24 21.60
N GLU A 288 2.44 -11.08 21.28
CA GLU A 288 3.42 -10.53 22.21
C GLU A 288 3.29 -9.02 22.41
N ASN A 289 2.71 -8.29 21.43
CA ASN A 289 2.61 -6.83 21.48
C ASN A 289 1.20 -6.28 21.18
N TYR A 290 0.20 -7.15 21.09
CA TYR A 290 -1.19 -6.73 20.80
C TYR A 290 -1.69 -5.67 21.80
N ASP A 291 -1.45 -5.90 23.09
CA ASP A 291 -1.89 -4.99 24.15
C ASP A 291 -1.06 -3.68 24.21
N GLN A 292 0.09 -3.63 23.53
CA GLN A 292 0.99 -2.48 23.50
C GLN A 292 0.73 -1.54 22.32
N VAL A 293 -0.17 -1.89 21.40
CA VAL A 293 -0.43 -1.07 20.19
C VAL A 293 -0.84 0.36 20.55
N HIS A 294 -1.60 0.53 21.63
CA HIS A 294 -1.98 1.86 22.13
C HIS A 294 -0.76 2.65 22.63
N GLY A 295 0.10 2.04 23.43
CA GLY A 295 1.33 2.68 23.93
C GLY A 295 2.28 3.06 22.79
N ILE A 296 2.42 2.18 21.76
CA ILE A 296 3.22 2.49 20.56
C ILE A 296 2.61 3.69 19.78
N TYR A 297 1.27 3.79 19.72
CA TYR A 297 0.59 4.92 19.09
C TYR A 297 0.90 6.24 19.84
N GLU A 298 0.81 6.21 21.18
CA GLU A 298 1.14 7.38 22.01
C GLU A 298 2.63 7.77 21.89
N LEU A 299 3.54 6.78 21.86
CA LEU A 299 4.96 7.01 21.57
C LEU A 299 5.13 7.71 20.21
N GLY A 300 4.42 7.26 19.19
CA GLY A 300 4.45 7.90 17.86
C GLY A 300 3.97 9.35 17.88
N ARG A 301 2.94 9.65 18.67
CA ARG A 301 2.43 11.00 18.88
C ARG A 301 3.48 11.88 19.56
N ASP A 302 4.10 11.39 20.62
CA ASP A 302 5.11 12.14 21.39
C ASP A 302 6.38 12.39 20.57
N LEU A 303 6.73 11.47 19.66
CA LEU A 303 7.83 11.62 18.71
C LEU A 303 7.49 12.54 17.52
N GLY A 304 6.22 12.90 17.35
CA GLY A 304 5.77 13.76 16.25
C GLY A 304 5.75 13.12 14.88
N VAL A 305 5.65 11.77 14.80
CA VAL A 305 5.53 11.09 13.52
C VAL A 305 4.19 11.43 12.85
N LYS A 306 4.13 11.30 11.54
CA LYS A 306 2.92 11.62 10.76
C LYS A 306 1.99 10.43 10.61
N ARG A 307 2.50 9.22 10.74
CA ARG A 307 1.75 7.98 10.53
C ARG A 307 2.23 6.87 11.44
N MET A 308 1.33 5.95 11.76
CA MET A 308 1.61 4.62 12.28
C MET A 308 0.96 3.58 11.36
N MET A 309 1.71 2.57 10.97
CA MET A 309 1.23 1.46 10.17
C MET A 309 1.25 0.16 10.99
N CYS A 310 0.08 -0.41 11.25
CA CYS A 310 -0.06 -1.72 11.88
C CYS A 310 0.00 -2.81 10.80
N PHE A 311 1.13 -3.50 10.73
CA PHE A 311 1.32 -4.62 9.82
C PHE A 311 0.61 -5.86 10.33
N ASN A 312 -0.06 -6.49 9.40
CA ASN A 312 -0.70 -7.77 9.62
C ASN A 312 0.38 -8.86 9.65
N PHE A 313 0.60 -9.51 10.80
CA PHE A 313 1.57 -10.60 10.86
C PHE A 313 1.16 -11.75 9.93
N ILE A 314 2.12 -12.23 9.15
CA ILE A 314 1.96 -13.37 8.25
C ILE A 314 3.16 -14.29 8.48
N PRO A 315 2.96 -15.58 8.83
CA PRO A 315 4.05 -16.49 9.10
C PRO A 315 4.79 -16.86 7.81
N THR A 316 5.89 -16.17 7.57
CA THR A 316 6.80 -16.40 6.44
C THR A 316 8.24 -16.09 6.86
N GLY A 317 9.23 -16.61 6.15
CA GLY A 317 10.62 -16.53 6.54
C GLY A 317 10.85 -17.07 7.94
N ARG A 318 11.64 -16.42 8.76
CA ARG A 318 11.86 -16.78 10.18
C ARG A 318 10.57 -16.69 11.02
N GLY A 319 9.64 -15.82 10.64
CA GLY A 319 8.34 -15.67 11.26
C GLY A 319 7.46 -16.93 11.19
N MET A 320 7.80 -17.94 10.39
CA MET A 320 7.09 -19.23 10.37
C MET A 320 7.12 -19.91 11.74
N GLU A 321 8.22 -19.76 12.50
CA GLU A 321 8.37 -20.30 13.85
C GLU A 321 7.43 -19.63 14.85
N MET A 322 6.89 -18.46 14.51
CA MET A 322 5.98 -17.66 15.34
C MET A 322 4.51 -17.79 14.93
N ALA A 323 4.13 -18.75 14.09
CA ALA A 323 2.76 -18.89 13.59
C ALA A 323 1.71 -18.98 14.71
N SER A 324 2.08 -19.59 15.87
CA SER A 324 1.25 -19.67 17.07
C SER A 324 1.01 -18.32 17.77
N LEU A 325 1.81 -17.30 17.43
CA LEU A 325 1.70 -15.95 17.99
C LEU A 325 0.91 -15.00 17.07
N ASP A 326 0.31 -15.49 15.98
CA ASP A 326 -0.63 -14.68 15.21
C ASP A 326 -1.86 -14.36 16.05
N ILE A 327 -2.36 -13.14 15.96
CA ILE A 327 -3.56 -12.72 16.68
C ILE A 327 -4.80 -13.40 16.11
N SER A 328 -5.74 -13.76 16.97
CA SER A 328 -7.00 -14.39 16.57
C SER A 328 -7.83 -13.46 15.68
N PRO A 329 -8.79 -13.99 14.90
CA PRO A 329 -9.72 -13.16 14.13
C PRO A 329 -10.49 -12.15 14.99
N CYS A 330 -10.83 -12.50 16.25
CA CYS A 330 -11.50 -11.60 17.18
C CYS A 330 -10.58 -10.43 17.57
N GLN A 331 -9.36 -10.72 18.01
CA GLN A 331 -8.38 -9.68 18.34
C GLN A 331 -8.07 -8.80 17.14
N ARG A 332 -8.01 -9.38 15.93
CA ARG A 332 -7.79 -8.59 14.70
C ARG A 332 -8.97 -7.68 14.40
N GLU A 333 -10.20 -8.14 14.60
CA GLU A 333 -11.39 -7.31 14.44
C GLU A 333 -11.38 -6.12 15.42
N ASP A 334 -11.07 -6.40 16.71
CA ASP A 334 -11.00 -5.37 17.75
C ASP A 334 -9.88 -4.37 17.47
N LEU A 335 -8.70 -4.85 17.03
CA LEU A 335 -7.60 -3.99 16.60
C LEU A 335 -8.01 -3.08 15.44
N LEU A 336 -8.69 -3.62 14.42
CA LEU A 336 -9.12 -2.83 13.27
C LEU A 336 -10.19 -1.79 13.64
N ARG A 337 -11.07 -2.09 14.58
CA ARG A 337 -12.04 -1.12 15.14
C ARG A 337 -11.33 -0.02 15.93
N PHE A 338 -10.34 -0.37 16.74
CA PHE A 338 -9.50 0.60 17.45
C PHE A 338 -8.77 1.53 16.47
N ILE A 339 -8.11 0.96 15.45
CA ILE A 339 -7.41 1.73 14.41
C ILE A 339 -8.38 2.69 13.70
N LEU A 340 -9.58 2.19 13.34
CA LEU A 340 -10.59 3.01 12.69
C LEU A 340 -11.06 4.18 13.56
N ALA A 341 -11.30 3.94 14.85
CA ALA A 341 -11.69 4.99 15.79
C ALA A 341 -10.61 6.07 15.88
N LYS A 342 -9.34 5.68 16.04
CA LYS A 342 -8.20 6.61 16.12
C LYS A 342 -7.97 7.38 14.82
N ASP A 343 -8.08 6.74 13.65
CA ASP A 343 -7.97 7.43 12.36
C ASP A 343 -9.08 8.48 12.18
N ARG A 344 -10.28 8.19 12.70
CA ARG A 344 -11.44 9.08 12.65
C ARG A 344 -11.37 10.26 13.61
N ASP A 345 -10.64 10.15 14.71
CA ASP A 345 -10.36 11.28 15.60
C ASP A 345 -9.60 12.41 14.88
N GLY A 346 -8.90 12.08 13.79
CA GLY A 346 -8.16 13.03 12.96
C GLY A 346 -6.94 13.63 13.65
N ILE A 347 -6.50 13.01 14.75
CA ILE A 347 -5.32 13.39 15.52
C ILE A 347 -4.11 12.64 14.94
N LEU A 348 -2.98 13.33 14.80
CA LEU A 348 -1.74 12.67 14.37
C LEU A 348 -1.14 11.84 15.51
N PRO A 349 -0.48 10.73 15.18
CA PRO A 349 -0.28 10.18 13.84
C PRO A 349 -1.54 9.58 13.22
N GLU A 350 -1.67 9.65 11.90
CA GLU A 350 -2.63 8.81 11.18
C GLU A 350 -2.31 7.35 11.47
N ILE A 351 -3.31 6.53 11.79
CA ILE A 351 -3.08 5.10 12.03
C ILE A 351 -3.81 4.26 11.00
N LEU A 352 -3.11 3.31 10.40
CA LEU A 352 -3.62 2.45 9.34
C LEU A 352 -3.21 0.99 9.57
N SER A 353 -3.86 0.08 8.86
CA SER A 353 -3.49 -1.34 8.85
C SER A 353 -3.28 -1.85 7.44
N THR A 354 -2.34 -2.79 7.27
CA THR A 354 -2.16 -3.53 6.01
C THR A 354 -3.16 -4.68 5.84
N ALA A 355 -3.99 -4.96 6.84
CA ALA A 355 -5.01 -6.00 6.78
C ALA A 355 -6.13 -5.61 5.81
N PRO A 356 -6.42 -6.39 4.74
CA PRO A 356 -7.50 -6.07 3.80
C PRO A 356 -8.88 -5.98 4.45
N GLN A 357 -9.09 -6.66 5.58
CA GLN A 357 -10.32 -6.62 6.37
C GLN A 357 -10.64 -5.23 6.90
N PHE A 358 -9.64 -4.33 7.00
CA PHE A 358 -9.82 -2.97 7.47
C PHE A 358 -10.86 -2.20 6.65
N ALA A 359 -10.87 -2.39 5.32
CA ALA A 359 -11.87 -1.80 4.45
C ALA A 359 -13.30 -2.28 4.78
N ARG A 360 -13.48 -3.57 5.09
CA ARG A 360 -14.76 -4.12 5.53
C ARG A 360 -15.21 -3.51 6.86
N VAL A 361 -14.32 -3.42 7.83
CA VAL A 361 -14.63 -2.83 9.15
C VAL A 361 -15.06 -1.37 8.99
N ALA A 362 -14.38 -0.61 8.14
CA ALA A 362 -14.72 0.78 7.87
C ALA A 362 -16.09 0.93 7.17
N LEU A 363 -16.41 0.06 6.21
CA LEU A 363 -17.72 0.05 5.56
C LEU A 363 -18.88 -0.30 6.52
N MET A 364 -18.63 -1.22 7.47
CA MET A 364 -19.65 -1.61 8.46
C MET A 364 -19.94 -0.53 9.49
N ALA A 365 -19.08 0.44 9.65
CA ALA A 365 -19.30 1.53 10.59
C ALA A 365 -20.27 2.60 10.06
N ASP A 366 -20.63 2.54 8.76
CA ASP A 366 -21.69 3.31 8.06
C ASP A 366 -21.79 4.80 8.43
N ASP A 367 -20.66 5.50 8.52
CA ASP A 367 -20.63 6.91 8.95
C ASP A 367 -20.30 7.89 7.80
N ASN A 368 -20.41 7.47 6.54
CA ASN A 368 -20.14 8.26 5.34
C ASN A 368 -18.73 8.88 5.27
N ARG A 369 -17.79 8.42 6.10
CA ARG A 369 -16.39 8.81 6.05
C ARG A 369 -15.64 7.92 5.05
N GLY A 370 -14.42 8.33 4.69
CA GLY A 370 -13.59 7.55 3.77
C GLY A 370 -13.31 6.13 4.27
N VAL A 371 -13.15 5.21 3.33
CA VAL A 371 -12.82 3.81 3.60
C VAL A 371 -11.33 3.59 3.29
N PRO A 372 -10.53 3.15 4.28
CA PRO A 372 -9.16 2.75 4.01
C PRO A 372 -9.15 1.43 3.24
N VAL A 373 -8.47 1.41 2.09
CA VAL A 373 -8.35 0.25 1.23
C VAL A 373 -6.88 -0.03 0.99
N GLY A 374 -6.33 -1.04 1.64
CA GLY A 374 -4.89 -1.31 1.60
C GLY A 374 -4.09 -0.11 2.15
N HIS A 375 -3.24 0.47 1.32
CA HIS A 375 -2.44 1.66 1.67
C HIS A 375 -3.11 2.98 1.26
N PHE A 376 -4.36 2.96 0.80
CA PHE A 376 -5.08 4.10 0.24
C PHE A 376 -6.35 4.40 1.03
N HIS A 377 -6.79 5.66 1.00
CA HIS A 377 -8.11 6.06 1.48
C HIS A 377 -9.04 6.29 0.30
N ALA A 378 -10.17 5.61 0.26
CA ALA A 378 -11.24 5.85 -0.68
C ALA A 378 -12.23 6.87 -0.10
N GLY A 379 -12.13 8.11 -0.56
CA GLY A 379 -13.14 9.17 -0.49
C GLY A 379 -13.57 9.67 0.89
N ASN A 380 -13.06 10.81 1.31
CA ASN A 380 -13.74 11.65 2.28
C ASN A 380 -14.70 12.61 1.53
N GLY A 381 -15.98 12.59 1.86
CA GLY A 381 -16.97 13.54 1.31
C GLY A 381 -17.63 13.12 -0.02
N LEU A 382 -17.50 11.87 -0.43
CA LEU A 382 -18.23 11.31 -1.58
C LEU A 382 -19.48 10.56 -1.08
N GLU A 383 -20.48 11.28 -0.61
CA GLU A 383 -21.74 10.70 -0.12
C GLU A 383 -22.26 9.59 -1.03
N GLY A 384 -22.43 8.38 -0.48
CA GLY A 384 -22.91 7.19 -1.21
C GLY A 384 -21.95 6.58 -2.25
N ARG A 385 -20.84 7.26 -2.63
CA ARG A 385 -19.88 6.82 -3.66
C ARG A 385 -18.64 6.15 -3.09
N THR A 386 -18.46 6.19 -1.78
CA THR A 386 -17.27 5.69 -1.08
C THR A 386 -17.09 4.19 -1.30
N ARG A 387 -18.15 3.39 -1.20
CA ARG A 387 -18.10 1.95 -1.43
C ARG A 387 -17.70 1.63 -2.88
N MET A 388 -18.24 2.34 -3.84
CA MET A 388 -17.94 2.17 -5.26
C MET A 388 -16.46 2.43 -5.57
N LEU A 389 -15.89 3.50 -5.01
CA LEU A 389 -14.47 3.80 -5.17
C LEU A 389 -13.60 2.75 -4.45
N ALA A 390 -14.04 2.28 -3.28
CA ALA A 390 -13.38 1.21 -2.56
C ALA A 390 -13.41 -0.12 -3.34
N ASP A 391 -14.52 -0.46 -4.00
CA ASP A 391 -14.63 -1.63 -4.90
C ASP A 391 -13.72 -1.49 -6.12
N PHE A 392 -13.61 -0.28 -6.68
CA PHE A 392 -12.73 0.02 -7.81
C PHE A 392 -11.25 -0.10 -7.43
N ILE A 393 -10.84 0.48 -6.30
CA ILE A 393 -9.46 0.35 -5.77
C ILE A 393 -9.20 -1.10 -5.36
N GLY A 394 -10.14 -1.74 -4.66
CA GLY A 394 -10.06 -3.11 -4.17
C GLY A 394 -9.12 -3.30 -2.99
N GLY A 395 -9.31 -4.39 -2.24
CA GLY A 395 -8.58 -4.69 -1.00
C GLY A 395 -7.14 -5.15 -1.20
N CYS A 396 -6.87 -6.45 -0.99
CA CYS A 396 -5.52 -6.98 -1.14
C CYS A 396 -4.90 -6.61 -2.50
N GLY A 397 -3.78 -5.88 -2.45
CA GLY A 397 -3.09 -5.35 -3.61
C GLY A 397 -1.99 -6.25 -4.18
N ALA A 398 -1.73 -7.41 -3.56
CA ALA A 398 -0.69 -8.35 -3.98
C ALA A 398 -0.86 -8.73 -5.46
N GLY A 399 0.21 -8.58 -6.25
CA GLY A 399 0.21 -8.85 -7.69
C GLY A 399 -0.71 -7.97 -8.54
N ARG A 400 -1.32 -6.93 -7.96
CA ARG A 400 -2.26 -6.03 -8.63
C ARG A 400 -1.93 -4.54 -8.45
N LEU A 401 -1.71 -4.08 -7.24
CA LEU A 401 -1.33 -2.70 -6.91
C LEU A 401 0.11 -2.60 -6.44
N TYR A 402 0.68 -3.69 -5.99
CA TYR A 402 2.07 -3.76 -5.58
C TYR A 402 2.65 -5.16 -5.83
N CYS A 403 3.97 -5.22 -5.85
CA CYS A 403 4.78 -6.43 -5.84
C CYS A 403 6.06 -6.18 -5.04
N SER A 404 6.84 -7.23 -4.81
CA SER A 404 8.21 -7.10 -4.30
C SER A 404 9.23 -7.59 -5.30
N ILE A 405 10.46 -7.11 -5.14
CA ILE A 405 11.63 -7.56 -5.88
C ILE A 405 12.69 -7.93 -4.84
N GLU A 406 13.17 -9.16 -4.93
CA GLU A 406 14.21 -9.70 -4.06
C GLU A 406 15.58 -9.14 -4.43
N PRO A 407 16.60 -9.24 -3.54
CA PRO A 407 17.92 -8.70 -3.80
C PRO A 407 18.61 -9.27 -5.04
N GLU A 408 18.26 -10.48 -5.48
CA GLU A 408 18.79 -11.14 -6.68
C GLU A 408 17.99 -10.86 -7.95
N GLY A 409 16.86 -10.13 -7.83
CA GLY A 409 16.02 -9.73 -8.96
C GLY A 409 14.75 -10.54 -9.16
N ASP A 410 14.47 -11.50 -8.30
CA ASP A 410 13.22 -12.25 -8.33
C ASP A 410 12.02 -11.37 -7.99
N VAL A 411 11.01 -11.40 -8.84
CA VAL A 411 9.74 -10.67 -8.62
C VAL A 411 8.77 -11.59 -7.88
N GLN A 412 8.17 -11.08 -6.81
CA GLN A 412 7.15 -11.76 -6.03
C GLN A 412 5.87 -10.92 -5.95
N PRO A 413 4.68 -11.54 -5.84
CA PRO A 413 3.43 -10.81 -5.74
C PRO A 413 3.31 -9.91 -4.50
N CYS A 414 4.02 -10.28 -3.42
CA CYS A 414 3.98 -9.63 -2.11
C CYS A 414 5.22 -10.05 -1.31
N VAL A 415 5.79 -9.17 -0.50
CA VAL A 415 6.93 -9.45 0.40
C VAL A 415 6.68 -10.65 1.35
N PHE A 416 5.41 -10.97 1.62
CA PHE A 416 5.00 -12.11 2.45
C PHE A 416 4.60 -13.35 1.65
N MET A 417 4.87 -13.36 0.34
CA MET A 417 4.47 -14.44 -0.55
C MET A 417 5.66 -14.87 -1.40
N PRO A 418 6.49 -15.82 -0.89
CA PRO A 418 7.74 -16.23 -1.53
C PRO A 418 7.47 -17.12 -2.76
N ILE A 419 6.80 -16.54 -3.75
CA ILE A 419 6.51 -17.16 -5.06
C ILE A 419 7.18 -16.31 -6.12
N THR A 420 8.28 -16.79 -6.69
CA THR A 420 8.94 -16.12 -7.80
C THR A 420 8.08 -16.21 -9.06
N VAL A 421 7.74 -15.07 -9.64
CA VAL A 421 6.93 -14.95 -10.86
C VAL A 421 7.74 -14.55 -12.09
N GLY A 422 9.02 -14.29 -11.92
CA GLY A 422 10.02 -13.97 -12.93
C GLY A 422 11.21 -13.27 -12.30
N ASN A 423 12.28 -13.04 -13.07
CA ASN A 423 13.46 -12.32 -12.60
C ASN A 423 13.79 -11.16 -13.54
N VAL A 424 13.96 -9.94 -12.97
CA VAL A 424 14.17 -8.70 -13.74
C VAL A 424 15.54 -8.59 -14.39
N LYS A 425 16.49 -9.47 -14.04
CA LYS A 425 17.76 -9.61 -14.74
C LYS A 425 17.65 -10.46 -16.01
N GLU A 426 16.60 -11.26 -16.11
CA GLU A 426 16.36 -12.18 -17.23
C GLU A 426 15.30 -11.65 -18.22
N LYS A 427 14.29 -10.95 -17.69
CA LYS A 427 13.15 -10.42 -18.47
C LYS A 427 12.82 -9.00 -18.07
N PRO A 428 12.33 -8.15 -18.99
CA PRO A 428 11.82 -6.83 -18.66
C PRO A 428 10.73 -6.88 -17.59
N PHE A 429 10.77 -5.98 -16.61
CA PHE A 429 9.82 -5.93 -15.49
C PHE A 429 8.35 -5.92 -15.95
N LEU A 430 8.03 -5.12 -16.97
CA LEU A 430 6.65 -4.97 -17.44
C LEU A 430 6.12 -6.25 -18.11
N GLU A 431 6.99 -7.02 -18.78
CA GLU A 431 6.65 -8.34 -19.34
C GLU A 431 6.30 -9.32 -18.21
N ILE A 432 7.12 -9.38 -17.15
CA ILE A 432 6.82 -10.22 -15.97
C ILE A 432 5.47 -9.81 -15.36
N TRP A 433 5.24 -8.50 -15.19
CA TRP A 433 4.01 -7.97 -14.60
C TRP A 433 2.76 -8.31 -15.41
N HIS A 434 2.84 -8.30 -16.73
CA HIS A 434 1.70 -8.56 -17.61
C HIS A 434 1.45 -10.04 -17.85
N GLU A 435 2.49 -10.88 -17.90
CA GLU A 435 2.37 -12.25 -18.39
C GLU A 435 2.35 -13.33 -17.30
N ALA A 436 2.82 -13.02 -16.08
CA ALA A 436 2.94 -14.03 -15.04
C ALA A 436 1.58 -14.59 -14.59
N GLN A 437 1.40 -15.89 -14.75
CA GLN A 437 0.14 -16.59 -14.48
C GLN A 437 -0.34 -16.43 -13.04
N VAL A 438 0.57 -16.46 -12.06
CA VAL A 438 0.25 -16.24 -10.64
C VAL A 438 -0.34 -14.86 -10.39
N LEU A 439 0.15 -13.84 -11.10
CA LEU A 439 -0.40 -12.49 -11.00
C LEU A 439 -1.81 -12.42 -11.59
N HIS A 440 -2.08 -13.10 -12.70
CA HIS A 440 -3.43 -13.22 -13.26
C HIS A 440 -4.40 -13.89 -12.28
N GLN A 441 -3.98 -14.98 -11.65
CA GLN A 441 -4.77 -15.66 -10.62
C GLN A 441 -5.12 -14.75 -9.44
N LEU A 442 -4.15 -13.96 -8.94
CA LEU A 442 -4.37 -13.02 -7.84
C LEU A 442 -5.28 -11.84 -8.20
N ARG A 443 -5.32 -11.48 -9.48
CA ARG A 443 -6.18 -10.41 -10.03
C ARG A 443 -7.62 -10.84 -10.19
N ASP A 444 -7.87 -12.14 -10.38
CA ASP A 444 -9.21 -12.70 -10.56
C ASP A 444 -9.87 -13.07 -9.23
N ARG A 445 -10.81 -12.23 -8.79
CA ARG A 445 -11.59 -12.46 -7.55
C ARG A 445 -12.68 -13.54 -7.70
N SER A 446 -12.94 -14.02 -8.91
CA SER A 446 -13.92 -15.11 -9.14
C SER A 446 -13.40 -16.46 -8.66
N THR A 447 -12.07 -16.62 -8.59
CA THR A 447 -11.40 -17.85 -8.18
C THR A 447 -11.32 -18.05 -6.66
N LEU A 448 -11.74 -17.08 -5.86
CA LEU A 448 -11.72 -17.18 -4.40
C LEU A 448 -12.61 -18.32 -3.91
N GLU A 449 -12.19 -18.96 -2.82
CA GLU A 449 -12.86 -20.12 -2.22
C GLU A 449 -13.49 -19.78 -0.86
N GLY A 450 -14.28 -20.75 -0.34
CA GLY A 450 -14.94 -20.67 0.95
C GLY A 450 -15.79 -19.41 1.11
N HIS A 451 -15.85 -18.85 2.31
CA HIS A 451 -16.64 -17.63 2.56
C HIS A 451 -16.16 -16.42 1.74
N CYS A 452 -14.86 -16.33 1.42
CA CYS A 452 -14.35 -15.22 0.61
C CYS A 452 -14.96 -15.18 -0.80
N ALA A 453 -15.34 -16.33 -1.36
CA ALA A 453 -15.99 -16.43 -2.69
C ALA A 453 -17.39 -15.79 -2.71
N THR A 454 -18.16 -15.97 -1.64
CA THR A 454 -19.56 -15.52 -1.51
C THR A 454 -19.71 -14.22 -0.71
N CYS A 455 -18.61 -13.68 -0.17
CA CYS A 455 -18.62 -12.49 0.67
C CYS A 455 -19.07 -11.25 -0.13
N GLU A 456 -20.02 -10.49 0.39
CA GLU A 456 -20.45 -9.21 -0.19
C GLU A 456 -19.30 -8.18 -0.32
N ASN A 457 -18.27 -8.30 0.53
CA ASN A 457 -17.11 -7.43 0.55
C ASN A 457 -15.90 -8.01 -0.22
N LYS A 458 -16.08 -9.03 -1.07
CA LYS A 458 -14.96 -9.69 -1.77
C LYS A 458 -14.15 -8.76 -2.67
N LEU A 459 -14.76 -7.73 -3.24
CA LEU A 459 -14.07 -6.75 -4.08
C LEU A 459 -13.27 -5.77 -3.21
N VAL A 460 -13.91 -5.21 -2.19
CA VAL A 460 -13.30 -4.23 -1.26
C VAL A 460 -12.21 -4.85 -0.39
N CYS A 461 -12.37 -6.11 0.03
CA CYS A 461 -11.46 -6.81 0.93
C CYS A 461 -10.64 -7.88 0.19
N GLY A 462 -11.29 -8.92 -0.28
CA GLY A 462 -10.70 -10.08 -0.95
C GLY A 462 -9.87 -10.99 -0.03
N GLY A 463 -9.76 -10.69 1.28
CA GLY A 463 -8.90 -11.39 2.23
C GLY A 463 -7.39 -11.20 1.94
N CYS A 464 -6.53 -11.47 2.89
CA CYS A 464 -5.09 -11.45 2.70
C CYS A 464 -4.64 -12.70 1.93
N ARG A 465 -4.18 -12.54 0.69
CA ARG A 465 -3.76 -13.68 -0.15
C ARG A 465 -2.46 -14.30 0.34
N ALA A 466 -1.55 -13.47 0.90
CA ALA A 466 -0.32 -13.98 1.51
C ALA A 466 -0.62 -14.83 2.74
N ARG A 467 -1.61 -14.44 3.60
CA ARG A 467 -2.01 -15.26 4.74
C ARG A 467 -2.69 -16.56 4.29
N ALA A 468 -3.57 -16.51 3.29
CA ALA A 468 -4.18 -17.71 2.72
C ALA A 468 -3.11 -18.68 2.22
N TRP A 469 -2.10 -18.17 1.51
CA TRP A 469 -0.96 -18.95 1.06
C TRP A 469 -0.14 -19.53 2.23
N ALA A 470 0.23 -18.69 3.21
CA ALA A 470 1.09 -19.10 4.33
C ALA A 470 0.48 -20.23 5.16
N TYR A 471 -0.85 -20.24 5.33
CA TYR A 471 -1.54 -21.24 6.14
C TYR A 471 -2.02 -22.46 5.36
N PHE A 472 -2.35 -22.31 4.06
CA PHE A 472 -3.00 -23.39 3.29
C PHE A 472 -2.22 -23.81 2.03
N GLY A 473 -1.14 -23.11 1.67
CA GLY A 473 -0.47 -23.33 0.38
C GLY A 473 -1.35 -23.00 -0.83
N ASN A 474 -2.47 -22.31 -0.65
CA ASN A 474 -3.47 -22.02 -1.66
C ASN A 474 -3.79 -20.51 -1.70
N LEU A 475 -3.52 -19.88 -2.84
CA LEU A 475 -3.78 -18.46 -3.07
C LEU A 475 -5.27 -18.10 -3.02
N ASN A 476 -6.15 -19.03 -3.33
CA ASN A 476 -7.59 -18.83 -3.40
C ASN A 476 -8.33 -19.15 -2.11
N ALA A 477 -7.67 -19.82 -1.16
CA ALA A 477 -8.26 -20.20 0.12
C ALA A 477 -8.80 -18.98 0.88
N PRO A 478 -9.82 -19.13 1.71
CA PRO A 478 -10.31 -18.04 2.55
C PRO A 478 -9.21 -17.58 3.54
N ASP A 479 -9.15 -16.27 3.81
CA ASP A 479 -8.23 -15.72 4.78
C ASP A 479 -8.62 -16.16 6.21
N PRO A 480 -7.80 -16.98 6.91
CA PRO A 480 -8.16 -17.49 8.23
C PRO A 480 -8.22 -16.39 9.30
N GLY A 481 -7.59 -15.24 9.05
CA GLY A 481 -7.59 -14.10 9.99
C GLY A 481 -8.87 -13.26 9.96
N CYS A 482 -9.91 -13.65 9.21
CA CYS A 482 -11.19 -12.93 9.13
C CYS A 482 -12.22 -13.54 10.09
N MET A 483 -12.99 -12.69 10.79
CA MET A 483 -14.09 -13.13 11.64
C MET A 483 -15.10 -14.04 10.94
N ASN A 484 -15.33 -13.83 9.65
CA ASN A 484 -16.24 -14.64 8.86
C ASN A 484 -15.66 -16.03 8.49
N ASN A 485 -14.38 -16.27 8.83
CA ASN A 485 -13.64 -17.51 8.52
C ASN A 485 -13.18 -18.24 9.78
N LEU A 486 -13.88 -18.11 10.92
CA LEU A 486 -13.52 -18.72 12.19
C LEU A 486 -13.31 -20.25 12.10
N ALA A 487 -14.10 -20.95 11.28
CA ALA A 487 -13.92 -22.38 11.07
C ALA A 487 -12.54 -22.73 10.47
N PHE A 488 -12.04 -21.88 9.56
CA PHE A 488 -10.71 -22.04 8.96
C PHE A 488 -9.60 -21.67 9.94
N TRP A 489 -9.80 -20.65 10.77
CA TRP A 489 -8.89 -20.31 11.86
C TRP A 489 -8.76 -21.47 12.85
N ASN A 490 -9.89 -22.00 13.31
CA ASN A 490 -9.90 -23.13 14.23
C ASN A 490 -9.23 -24.38 13.64
N ALA A 491 -9.35 -24.60 12.32
CA ALA A 491 -8.69 -25.71 11.65
C ALA A 491 -7.16 -25.58 11.63
N VAL A 492 -6.61 -24.34 11.54
CA VAL A 492 -5.15 -24.12 11.59
C VAL A 492 -4.61 -24.03 13.03
N CYS A 493 -5.45 -23.65 14.00
CA CYS A 493 -5.09 -23.61 15.42
C CYS A 493 -5.34 -24.94 16.15
N MET A 494 -6.15 -25.86 15.59
CA MET A 494 -6.31 -27.22 16.13
C MET A 494 -5.06 -28.04 15.80
N PRO A 495 -4.56 -28.84 16.75
CA PRO A 495 -3.40 -29.67 16.47
C PRO A 495 -3.76 -30.73 15.42
N SER A 496 -3.31 -30.53 14.18
CA SER A 496 -2.91 -31.69 13.37
C SER A 496 -1.79 -32.40 14.13
N PRO A 497 -1.67 -33.73 14.02
CA PRO A 497 -0.68 -34.48 14.79
C PRO A 497 0.78 -34.08 14.60
N VAL A 498 1.07 -32.99 13.87
CA VAL A 498 2.40 -32.42 13.62
C VAL A 498 2.63 -31.10 14.38
N PHE A 499 1.57 -30.42 14.89
CA PHE A 499 1.70 -29.16 15.64
C PHE A 499 0.88 -29.26 16.94
N SER A 500 1.53 -29.64 18.04
CA SER A 500 0.94 -29.62 19.37
C SER A 500 0.99 -28.22 19.98
N LEU A 501 -0.12 -27.49 19.98
CA LEU A 501 -0.34 -26.28 20.77
C LEU A 501 -1.00 -26.66 22.13
N PRO A 502 -0.69 -25.95 23.22
CA PRO A 502 -1.30 -26.25 24.53
C PRO A 502 -2.82 -25.99 24.55
N ALA A 503 -3.56 -26.87 25.20
CA ALA A 503 -5.02 -26.98 25.22
C ALA A 503 -5.79 -25.80 25.87
N SER A 504 -5.19 -24.64 26.13
CA SER A 504 -5.80 -23.56 26.94
C SER A 504 -6.45 -22.42 26.18
N ARG A 505 -6.63 -22.52 24.83
CA ARG A 505 -7.21 -21.42 24.05
C ARG A 505 -8.35 -21.85 23.12
N GLN A 506 -9.40 -22.43 23.67
CA GLN A 506 -10.71 -22.39 23.03
C GLN A 506 -11.44 -21.13 23.51
N GLU A 507 -11.12 -19.99 22.89
CA GLU A 507 -11.90 -18.77 23.11
C GLU A 507 -13.10 -18.78 22.16
N THR A 508 -14.27 -19.02 22.70
CA THR A 508 -15.52 -18.60 22.07
C THR A 508 -15.55 -17.09 22.09
N CYS A 509 -15.80 -16.45 20.95
CA CYS A 509 -15.97 -15.00 20.84
C CYS A 509 -17.23 -14.58 21.64
N GLY A 510 -17.13 -14.56 22.97
CA GLY A 510 -18.10 -14.00 23.89
C GLY A 510 -17.90 -12.48 23.94
N ARG A 511 -18.99 -11.74 23.81
CA ARG A 511 -19.03 -10.31 24.09
C ARG A 511 -18.44 -10.07 25.48
N GLU A 512 -17.31 -9.39 25.60
CA GLU A 512 -16.66 -8.91 26.80
C GLU A 512 -15.24 -9.47 27.00
N ARG A 513 -14.30 -8.80 26.28
CA ARG A 513 -12.97 -8.43 26.76
C ARG A 513 -12.35 -7.44 25.79
N THR A 514 -12.53 -6.15 26.09
CA THR A 514 -11.61 -5.13 25.60
C THR A 514 -10.24 -5.35 26.22
N PRO A 515 -9.13 -5.15 25.49
CA PRO A 515 -7.80 -5.11 26.11
C PRO A 515 -7.81 -4.13 27.28
N ALA A 516 -7.18 -4.49 28.39
CA ALA A 516 -7.12 -3.63 29.56
C ALA A 516 -6.48 -2.28 29.15
N GLY A 517 -7.29 -1.23 29.09
CA GLY A 517 -6.87 0.12 28.69
C GLY A 517 -7.56 0.71 27.47
N ILE A 518 -8.23 -0.07 26.62
CA ILE A 518 -8.98 0.48 25.49
C ILE A 518 -10.45 0.68 25.92
N ARG A 519 -10.75 1.83 26.54
CA ARG A 519 -12.15 2.28 26.72
C ARG A 519 -12.56 3.01 25.45
N ILE A 520 -13.53 2.44 24.74
CA ILE A 520 -14.25 3.13 23.68
C ILE A 520 -15.36 3.93 24.39
N SER A 521 -15.23 5.25 24.44
CA SER A 521 -16.29 6.16 24.86
C SER A 521 -17.18 6.50 23.69
#